data_640fe9b25a90ed0067cfade9a8171252
#
_entry.id   640fe9b25a90ed0067cfade9a8171252
#
_cell.length_a   1.000
_cell.length_b   1.000
_cell.length_c   1.000
_cell.angle_alpha   90.00
_cell.angle_beta   90.00
_cell.angle_gamma   90.00
#
_symmetry.space_group_name_H-M   'P 1'
#
loop_
_entity.id
_entity.type
_entity.pdbx_description
1 polymer ?
#
loop_
_entity_poly.entity_id
_entity_poly.type
_entity_poly.pdbx_seq_one_letter_code
_entity_poly.pdbx_strand_id
1 'polypeptide(L)'
;MQKYQMYIGGEWVAPSSNEWFESFNPFTGEPWAMIPRGNAQDADHAVRTAHAAFTSGPWPEMTPTQRGALLRKLGDLVAQNAQHLAEIEVRDNGKLLAEMAGQLNYCPQWYYYFGGLADKVQGAVIPLDKKGYFNFTRYEPLGVVAAITPWNSPLMLTAWKLAPALAAGNTVVLKPSEFTSASALEFVKLVEQAGFPAGVINVVTGFGKEVGMPLVEHALTRKISFTGSDTTGRIINEAAARGFKKVGLELGGKSPNIVFEDAVMEDAVNGAVSGIFAATGQTCIAGSRLLLQESIHDEFVKKLLALAKTAKMGNPMNLETQVGPVTTRPQYEKVLSYIDVAKSEGAKLQLGGGPAKRPECGTGWFVEPTIFTGVDNRMRIAQEEVFGPVLSIIPFKDEEDALRIANDVRFGLGAGVWTRDVGRAIRMSERIQSGTVWVNTYRAVSFMSPFGGYKDSGVGRENGQSAIYEYLQMKSVWINSGAKTGNPFVMR
;
A
#
# COMPACT_ATOMS: atom_id res chain seq x y z
N MET A 1 -29.92 2.52 4.50
CA MET A 1 -28.47 2.74 4.46
C MET A 1 -27.87 2.04 5.67
N GLN A 2 -26.83 1.22 5.48
CA GLN A 2 -26.16 0.48 6.56
C GLN A 2 -25.39 1.47 7.45
N LYS A 3 -25.55 1.35 8.77
CA LYS A 3 -24.85 2.19 9.75
C LYS A 3 -23.85 1.32 10.51
N TYR A 4 -22.56 1.68 10.38
CA TYR A 4 -21.46 0.96 11.01
C TYR A 4 -21.12 1.52 12.40
N GLN A 5 -20.34 0.76 13.16
CA GLN A 5 -19.71 1.14 14.42
C GLN A 5 -18.20 0.89 14.34
N MET A 6 -17.42 1.56 15.17
CA MET A 6 -16.01 1.25 15.39
C MET A 6 -15.84 -0.02 16.22
N TYR A 7 -14.65 -0.61 16.20
CA TYR A 7 -14.34 -1.80 16.99
C TYR A 7 -13.14 -1.51 17.90
N ILE A 8 -13.39 -1.45 19.20
CA ILE A 8 -12.37 -1.11 20.21
C ILE A 8 -12.52 -2.07 21.38
N GLY A 9 -11.42 -2.72 21.78
CA GLY A 9 -11.41 -3.58 22.96
C GLY A 9 -12.27 -4.85 22.86
N GLY A 10 -12.58 -5.30 21.67
CA GLY A 10 -13.50 -6.45 21.48
C GLY A 10 -14.96 -6.05 21.42
N GLU A 11 -15.28 -4.77 21.40
CA GLU A 11 -16.65 -4.25 21.41
C GLU A 11 -16.91 -3.34 20.20
N TRP A 12 -18.15 -3.38 19.71
CA TRP A 12 -18.66 -2.47 18.70
C TRP A 12 -19.16 -1.19 19.37
N VAL A 13 -18.50 -0.07 19.09
CA VAL A 13 -18.75 1.20 19.77
C VAL A 13 -19.17 2.30 18.81
N ALA A 14 -20.10 3.14 19.26
CA ALA A 14 -20.43 4.39 18.57
C ALA A 14 -19.26 5.38 18.69
N PRO A 15 -19.09 6.33 17.76
CA PRO A 15 -18.09 7.38 17.91
C PRO A 15 -18.45 8.29 19.11
N SER A 16 -17.43 8.74 19.83
CA SER A 16 -17.61 9.65 20.99
C SER A 16 -18.27 10.97 20.62
N SER A 17 -18.14 11.39 19.35
CA SER A 17 -18.84 12.54 18.77
C SER A 17 -20.33 12.32 18.58
N ASN A 18 -20.79 11.06 18.57
CA ASN A 18 -22.13 10.66 18.14
C ASN A 18 -22.50 11.13 16.72
N GLU A 19 -21.48 11.29 15.85
CA GLU A 19 -21.62 11.71 14.45
C GLU A 19 -21.21 10.58 13.50
N TRP A 20 -21.81 10.56 12.32
CA TRP A 20 -21.49 9.66 11.20
C TRP A 20 -21.34 10.48 9.94
N PHE A 21 -20.56 9.99 8.98
CA PHE A 21 -20.43 10.55 7.64
C PHE A 21 -20.77 9.49 6.59
N GLU A 22 -21.13 9.96 5.40
CA GLU A 22 -21.54 9.10 4.29
C GLU A 22 -20.33 8.52 3.55
N SER A 23 -20.39 7.22 3.23
CA SER A 23 -19.56 6.59 2.21
C SER A 23 -20.32 6.52 0.90
N PHE A 24 -19.67 6.92 -0.19
CA PHE A 24 -20.27 7.06 -1.52
C PHE A 24 -19.88 5.88 -2.42
N ASN A 25 -20.84 5.40 -3.20
CA ASN A 25 -20.56 4.47 -4.29
C ASN A 25 -20.06 5.27 -5.51
N PRO A 26 -18.81 5.06 -5.96
CA PRO A 26 -18.23 5.84 -7.07
C PRO A 26 -18.93 5.66 -8.42
N PHE A 27 -19.64 4.55 -8.61
CA PHE A 27 -20.39 4.27 -9.84
C PHE A 27 -21.70 5.08 -9.92
N THR A 28 -22.39 5.26 -8.79
CA THR A 28 -23.65 6.01 -8.76
C THR A 28 -23.48 7.45 -8.31
N GLY A 29 -22.40 7.76 -7.58
CA GLY A 29 -22.21 9.03 -6.90
C GLY A 29 -23.08 9.19 -5.67
N GLU A 30 -23.84 8.15 -5.25
CA GLU A 30 -24.79 8.19 -4.16
C GLU A 30 -24.23 7.55 -2.89
N PRO A 31 -24.66 8.04 -1.68
CA PRO A 31 -24.26 7.43 -0.43
C PRO A 31 -24.91 6.05 -0.27
N TRP A 32 -24.14 5.08 0.26
CA TRP A 32 -24.61 3.72 0.49
C TRP A 32 -24.45 3.23 1.93
N ALA A 33 -23.54 3.82 2.70
CA ALA A 33 -23.27 3.48 4.10
C ALA A 33 -22.99 4.72 4.94
N MET A 34 -23.21 4.59 6.26
CA MET A 34 -22.87 5.58 7.27
C MET A 34 -21.70 5.08 8.11
N ILE A 35 -20.59 5.81 8.09
CA ILE A 35 -19.34 5.48 8.77
C ILE A 35 -19.18 6.35 10.03
N PRO A 36 -18.75 5.78 11.18
CA PRO A 36 -18.55 6.54 12.40
C PRO A 36 -17.50 7.65 12.21
N ARG A 37 -17.83 8.87 12.67
CA ARG A 37 -16.89 9.98 12.70
C ARG A 37 -16.19 10.02 14.06
N GLY A 38 -15.13 9.22 14.19
CA GLY A 38 -14.27 9.24 15.37
C GLY A 38 -13.47 10.54 15.48
N ASN A 39 -12.94 10.77 16.66
CA ASN A 39 -12.11 11.93 17.00
C ASN A 39 -10.90 11.54 17.86
N ALA A 40 -10.20 12.52 18.42
CA ALA A 40 -9.01 12.30 19.24
C ALA A 40 -9.29 11.46 20.51
N GLN A 41 -10.50 11.52 21.08
CA GLN A 41 -10.89 10.71 22.24
C GLN A 41 -11.01 9.23 21.87
N ASP A 42 -11.57 8.93 20.69
CA ASP A 42 -11.68 7.56 20.19
C ASP A 42 -10.30 6.98 19.85
N ALA A 43 -9.42 7.81 19.29
CA ALA A 43 -8.02 7.44 19.04
C ALA A 43 -7.27 7.13 20.33
N ASP A 44 -7.39 7.98 21.36
CA ASP A 44 -6.80 7.74 22.70
C ASP A 44 -7.33 6.45 23.32
N HIS A 45 -8.63 6.24 23.29
CA HIS A 45 -9.27 5.03 23.81
C HIS A 45 -8.74 3.77 23.13
N ALA A 46 -8.68 3.77 21.79
CA ALA A 46 -8.17 2.62 21.02
C ALA A 46 -6.68 2.34 21.30
N VAL A 47 -5.84 3.38 21.39
CA VAL A 47 -4.41 3.20 21.68
C VAL A 47 -4.17 2.72 23.11
N ARG A 48 -4.88 3.25 24.11
CA ARG A 48 -4.78 2.78 25.50
C ARG A 48 -5.24 1.33 25.62
N THR A 49 -6.34 0.98 24.97
CA THR A 49 -6.86 -0.39 24.92
C THR A 49 -5.86 -1.34 24.26
N ALA A 50 -5.27 -0.94 23.12
CA ALA A 50 -4.20 -1.70 22.47
C ALA A 50 -2.97 -1.86 23.37
N HIS A 51 -2.58 -0.81 24.08
CA HIS A 51 -1.44 -0.85 25.02
C HIS A 51 -1.73 -1.77 26.20
N ALA A 52 -2.92 -1.73 26.78
CA ALA A 52 -3.33 -2.64 27.85
C ALA A 52 -3.27 -4.11 27.37
N ALA A 53 -3.79 -4.41 26.19
CA ALA A 53 -3.70 -5.75 25.59
C ALA A 53 -2.26 -6.18 25.29
N PHE A 54 -1.36 -5.24 24.98
CA PHE A 54 0.07 -5.51 24.76
C PHE A 54 0.82 -5.84 26.06
N THR A 55 0.48 -5.20 27.17
CA THR A 55 1.22 -5.28 28.45
C THR A 55 0.63 -6.27 29.43
N SER A 56 -0.62 -6.69 29.25
CA SER A 56 -1.34 -7.56 30.18
C SER A 56 -2.36 -8.44 29.46
N GLY A 57 -2.88 -9.44 30.17
CA GLY A 57 -3.84 -10.37 29.60
C GLY A 57 -3.20 -11.49 28.76
N PRO A 58 -3.98 -12.17 27.91
CA PRO A 58 -3.49 -13.37 27.24
C PRO A 58 -2.49 -13.10 26.10
N TRP A 59 -2.52 -11.93 25.46
CA TRP A 59 -1.69 -11.67 24.27
C TRP A 59 -0.18 -11.73 24.52
N PRO A 60 0.41 -11.05 25.56
CA PRO A 60 1.83 -11.13 25.85
C PRO A 60 2.28 -12.53 26.33
N GLU A 61 1.36 -13.35 26.84
CA GLU A 61 1.64 -14.72 27.27
C GLU A 61 1.59 -15.74 26.11
N MET A 62 1.03 -15.36 24.96
CA MET A 62 0.99 -16.22 23.80
C MET A 62 2.37 -16.47 23.21
N THR A 63 2.66 -17.74 22.97
CA THR A 63 3.85 -18.11 22.19
C THR A 63 3.72 -17.63 20.73
N PRO A 64 4.85 -17.45 20.02
CA PRO A 64 4.81 -17.11 18.59
C PRO A 64 4.00 -18.11 17.76
N THR A 65 4.05 -19.40 18.08
CA THR A 65 3.26 -20.44 17.40
C THR A 65 1.76 -20.27 17.57
N GLN A 66 1.32 -19.87 18.79
CA GLN A 66 -0.10 -19.59 19.05
C GLN A 66 -0.58 -18.34 18.28
N ARG A 67 0.22 -17.26 18.23
CA ARG A 67 -0.09 -16.09 17.40
C ARG A 67 -0.17 -16.44 15.92
N GLY A 68 0.76 -17.30 15.44
CA GLY A 68 0.73 -17.82 14.07
C GLY A 68 -0.51 -18.65 13.76
N ALA A 69 -1.04 -19.40 14.74
CA ALA A 69 -2.28 -20.15 14.58
C ALA A 69 -3.50 -19.23 14.41
N LEU A 70 -3.58 -18.14 15.18
CA LEU A 70 -4.65 -17.13 15.02
C LEU A 70 -4.59 -16.47 13.64
N LEU A 71 -3.40 -16.13 13.16
CA LEU A 71 -3.22 -15.55 11.82
C LEU A 71 -3.70 -16.52 10.73
N ARG A 72 -3.34 -17.79 10.80
CA ARG A 72 -3.80 -18.79 9.82
C ARG A 72 -5.32 -18.94 9.84
N LYS A 73 -5.92 -19.00 11.03
CA LYS A 73 -7.39 -19.05 11.17
C LYS A 73 -8.05 -17.80 10.57
N LEU A 74 -7.47 -16.60 10.77
CA LEU A 74 -7.96 -15.37 10.12
C LEU A 74 -7.83 -15.47 8.59
N GLY A 75 -6.73 -16.02 8.09
CA GLY A 75 -6.56 -16.28 6.66
C GLY A 75 -7.65 -17.18 6.10
N ASP A 76 -8.00 -18.29 6.80
CA ASP A 76 -9.08 -19.19 6.40
C ASP A 76 -10.44 -18.46 6.33
N LEU A 77 -10.74 -17.62 7.33
CA LEU A 77 -11.98 -16.84 7.38
C LEU A 77 -12.04 -15.80 6.26
N VAL A 78 -10.91 -15.12 5.95
CA VAL A 78 -10.84 -14.19 4.82
C VAL A 78 -11.06 -14.92 3.49
N ALA A 79 -10.45 -16.09 3.30
CA ALA A 79 -10.68 -16.92 2.11
C ALA A 79 -12.14 -17.30 1.92
N GLN A 80 -12.80 -17.71 3.01
CA GLN A 80 -14.24 -18.08 2.99
C GLN A 80 -15.17 -16.90 2.70
N ASN A 81 -14.75 -15.67 3.00
CA ASN A 81 -15.55 -14.45 2.83
C ASN A 81 -15.01 -13.54 1.70
N ALA A 82 -14.08 -14.01 0.88
CA ALA A 82 -13.39 -13.19 -0.12
C ALA A 82 -14.36 -12.49 -1.10
N GLN A 83 -15.38 -13.21 -1.58
CA GLN A 83 -16.37 -12.65 -2.50
C GLN A 83 -17.22 -11.53 -1.84
N HIS A 84 -17.72 -11.76 -0.63
CA HIS A 84 -18.47 -10.76 0.11
C HIS A 84 -17.65 -9.49 0.38
N LEU A 85 -16.41 -9.66 0.84
CA LEU A 85 -15.50 -8.55 1.10
C LEU A 85 -15.16 -7.79 -0.19
N ALA A 86 -14.99 -8.49 -1.32
CA ALA A 86 -14.76 -7.88 -2.62
C ALA A 86 -15.94 -7.00 -3.06
N GLU A 87 -17.16 -7.48 -2.90
CA GLU A 87 -18.38 -6.72 -3.22
C GLU A 87 -18.52 -5.44 -2.37
N ILE A 88 -18.13 -5.50 -1.09
CA ILE A 88 -18.09 -4.32 -0.22
C ILE A 88 -17.02 -3.34 -0.70
N GLU A 89 -15.81 -3.81 -1.03
CA GLU A 89 -14.75 -2.93 -1.56
C GLU A 89 -15.18 -2.27 -2.88
N VAL A 90 -15.82 -2.99 -3.79
CA VAL A 90 -16.32 -2.41 -5.06
C VAL A 90 -17.32 -1.28 -4.80
N ARG A 91 -18.18 -1.42 -3.79
CA ARG A 91 -19.13 -0.35 -3.43
C ARG A 91 -18.45 0.88 -2.84
N ASP A 92 -17.37 0.67 -2.08
CA ASP A 92 -16.62 1.77 -1.47
C ASP A 92 -15.63 2.44 -2.43
N ASN A 93 -14.91 1.66 -3.26
CA ASN A 93 -13.79 2.19 -4.07
C ASN A 93 -14.04 2.23 -5.58
N GLY A 94 -15.10 1.60 -6.07
CA GLY A 94 -15.45 1.57 -7.50
C GLY A 94 -14.52 0.73 -8.38
N LYS A 95 -13.57 -0.02 -7.81
CA LYS A 95 -12.74 -0.93 -8.58
C LYS A 95 -13.55 -2.12 -9.10
N LEU A 96 -13.05 -2.77 -10.14
CA LEU A 96 -13.74 -3.89 -10.78
C LEU A 96 -13.88 -5.06 -9.82
N LEU A 97 -15.06 -5.71 -9.82
CA LEU A 97 -15.30 -6.91 -9.02
C LEU A 97 -14.28 -8.02 -9.33
N ALA A 98 -13.92 -8.20 -10.61
CA ALA A 98 -12.91 -9.18 -11.00
C ALA A 98 -11.53 -8.89 -10.35
N GLU A 99 -11.13 -7.60 -10.25
CA GLU A 99 -9.89 -7.21 -9.59
C GLU A 99 -9.96 -7.40 -8.07
N MET A 100 -11.06 -6.97 -7.44
CA MET A 100 -11.22 -7.08 -5.98
C MET A 100 -11.35 -8.55 -5.55
N ALA A 101 -12.11 -9.35 -6.28
CA ALA A 101 -12.21 -10.80 -6.03
C ALA A 101 -10.83 -11.47 -6.16
N GLY A 102 -10.05 -11.13 -7.19
CA GLY A 102 -8.68 -11.61 -7.35
C GLY A 102 -7.78 -11.23 -6.17
N GLN A 103 -7.83 -9.98 -5.74
CA GLN A 103 -7.07 -9.50 -4.57
C GLN A 103 -7.50 -10.19 -3.27
N LEU A 104 -8.81 -10.30 -3.02
CA LEU A 104 -9.32 -10.88 -1.77
C LEU A 104 -9.12 -12.40 -1.70
N ASN A 105 -9.13 -13.11 -2.85
CA ASN A 105 -8.74 -14.51 -2.91
C ASN A 105 -7.23 -14.73 -2.66
N TYR A 106 -6.39 -13.74 -2.97
CA TYR A 106 -4.95 -13.80 -2.74
C TYR A 106 -4.54 -13.29 -1.35
N CYS A 107 -5.33 -12.39 -0.75
CA CYS A 107 -5.08 -11.75 0.56
C CYS A 107 -4.79 -12.74 1.71
N PRO A 108 -5.43 -13.93 1.82
CA PRO A 108 -5.14 -14.92 2.86
C PRO A 108 -3.68 -15.34 2.93
N GLN A 109 -2.95 -15.28 1.81
CA GLN A 109 -1.55 -15.71 1.74
C GLN A 109 -0.64 -14.89 2.66
N TRP A 110 -0.94 -13.61 2.92
CA TRP A 110 -0.21 -12.79 3.90
C TRP A 110 -0.36 -13.32 5.31
N TYR A 111 -1.57 -13.68 5.71
CA TYR A 111 -1.84 -14.23 7.04
C TYR A 111 -1.20 -15.61 7.21
N TYR A 112 -1.23 -16.47 6.18
CA TYR A 112 -0.55 -17.77 6.20
C TYR A 112 0.97 -17.60 6.28
N TYR A 113 1.55 -16.75 5.44
CA TYR A 113 2.98 -16.54 5.36
C TYR A 113 3.55 -15.99 6.66
N PHE A 114 3.02 -14.90 7.17
CA PHE A 114 3.47 -14.31 8.42
C PHE A 114 3.08 -15.14 9.64
N GLY A 115 1.95 -15.85 9.59
CA GLY A 115 1.58 -16.85 10.59
C GLY A 115 2.58 -18.02 10.65
N GLY A 116 3.19 -18.38 9.50
CA GLY A 116 4.29 -19.34 9.41
C GLY A 116 5.64 -18.77 9.84
N LEU A 117 5.84 -17.46 9.75
CA LEU A 117 7.09 -16.78 10.15
C LEU A 117 7.12 -16.39 11.63
N ALA A 118 6.00 -16.38 12.33
CA ALA A 118 5.90 -15.88 13.69
C ALA A 118 6.91 -16.57 14.66
N ASP A 119 7.14 -17.86 14.51
CA ASP A 119 8.07 -18.67 15.32
C ASP A 119 9.44 -18.87 14.67
N LYS A 120 9.76 -18.12 13.62
CA LYS A 120 11.05 -18.20 12.91
C LYS A 120 11.97 -16.98 13.20
N VAL A 121 11.54 -16.06 14.05
CA VAL A 121 12.36 -14.91 14.45
C VAL A 121 13.38 -15.37 15.49
N GLN A 122 14.64 -15.45 15.09
CA GLN A 122 15.74 -15.95 15.91
C GLN A 122 16.73 -14.85 16.23
N GLY A 123 17.28 -14.85 17.46
CA GLY A 123 18.46 -14.10 17.83
C GLY A 123 19.74 -14.89 17.54
N ALA A 124 20.87 -14.33 17.96
CA ALA A 124 22.20 -14.92 17.77
C ALA A 124 22.96 -14.99 19.09
N VAL A 125 23.80 -15.99 19.25
CA VAL A 125 24.88 -16.00 20.24
C VAL A 125 26.07 -15.30 19.64
N ILE A 126 26.57 -14.24 20.31
CA ILE A 126 27.64 -13.38 19.78
C ILE A 126 29.00 -13.89 20.31
N PRO A 127 29.96 -14.23 19.44
CA PRO A 127 31.31 -14.54 19.86
C PRO A 127 32.02 -13.25 20.30
N LEU A 128 32.32 -13.16 21.61
CA LEU A 128 32.90 -11.96 22.20
C LEU A 128 34.45 -12.00 22.21
N ASP A 129 35.05 -10.82 22.16
CA ASP A 129 36.46 -10.54 22.43
C ASP A 129 36.82 -10.57 23.92
N LYS A 130 35.84 -10.79 24.82
CA LYS A 130 35.97 -10.76 26.29
C LYS A 130 35.70 -12.13 26.90
N LYS A 131 36.68 -12.66 27.67
CA LYS A 131 36.53 -13.90 28.41
C LYS A 131 35.65 -13.71 29.64
N GLY A 132 34.88 -14.72 30.00
CA GLY A 132 34.00 -14.72 31.19
C GLY A 132 32.68 -13.99 30.98
N TYR A 133 32.30 -13.74 29.75
CA TYR A 133 30.98 -13.21 29.39
C TYR A 133 30.29 -14.10 28.36
N PHE A 134 28.98 -14.18 28.49
CA PHE A 134 28.09 -14.77 27.49
C PHE A 134 27.14 -13.67 26.95
N ASN A 135 27.02 -13.58 25.64
CA ASN A 135 26.17 -12.57 25.01
C ASN A 135 25.26 -13.22 23.97
N PHE A 136 24.02 -12.79 23.99
CA PHE A 136 23.05 -13.15 22.97
C PHE A 136 22.13 -11.99 22.63
N THR A 137 21.54 -12.03 21.44
CA THR A 137 20.50 -11.10 21.03
C THR A 137 19.13 -11.74 21.06
N ARG A 138 18.10 -10.93 21.27
CA ARG A 138 16.70 -11.34 21.12
C ARG A 138 15.91 -10.21 20.48
N TYR A 139 14.86 -10.57 19.75
CA TYR A 139 13.93 -9.61 19.17
C TYR A 139 12.67 -9.53 20.03
N GLU A 140 12.20 -8.32 20.24
CA GLU A 140 11.00 -8.01 21.02
C GLU A 140 10.04 -7.15 20.20
N PRO A 141 8.70 -7.29 20.35
CA PRO A 141 7.75 -6.42 19.70
C PRO A 141 7.90 -4.97 20.13
N LEU A 142 7.55 -4.05 19.27
CA LEU A 142 7.64 -2.60 19.53
C LEU A 142 6.55 -2.12 20.52
N GLY A 143 5.34 -2.68 20.42
CA GLY A 143 4.18 -2.27 21.19
C GLY A 143 2.97 -1.97 20.32
N VAL A 144 2.34 -0.79 20.50
CA VAL A 144 1.19 -0.38 19.69
C VAL A 144 1.62 0.13 18.33
N VAL A 145 1.03 -0.41 17.29
CA VAL A 145 1.21 -0.01 15.88
C VAL A 145 -0.03 0.74 15.40
N ALA A 146 0.14 1.96 14.93
CA ALA A 146 -0.89 2.68 14.17
C ALA A 146 -0.76 2.27 12.69
N ALA A 147 -1.70 1.49 12.18
CA ALA A 147 -1.80 1.08 10.79
C ALA A 147 -2.81 1.98 10.07
N ILE A 148 -2.36 2.76 9.08
CA ILE A 148 -3.19 3.71 8.33
C ILE A 148 -3.18 3.29 6.87
N THR A 149 -4.35 2.93 6.33
CA THR A 149 -4.49 2.36 5.01
C THR A 149 -5.22 3.29 4.03
N PRO A 150 -4.86 3.25 2.74
CA PRO A 150 -5.46 4.09 1.72
C PRO A 150 -6.77 3.49 1.19
N TRP A 151 -7.41 4.23 0.28
CA TRP A 151 -8.71 3.88 -0.29
C TRP A 151 -8.66 2.93 -1.49
N ASN A 152 -7.48 2.74 -2.13
CA ASN A 152 -7.42 2.05 -3.41
C ASN A 152 -7.36 0.51 -3.34
N SER A 153 -6.90 -0.08 -2.23
CA SER A 153 -6.91 -1.52 -1.96
C SER A 153 -6.96 -1.76 -0.44
N PRO A 154 -8.07 -1.41 0.21
CA PRO A 154 -8.16 -1.31 1.66
C PRO A 154 -7.73 -2.57 2.40
N LEU A 155 -8.32 -3.72 2.11
CA LEU A 155 -8.06 -4.97 2.85
C LEU A 155 -6.73 -5.62 2.49
N MET A 156 -6.32 -5.54 1.21
CA MET A 156 -5.01 -6.04 0.81
C MET A 156 -3.88 -5.29 1.54
N LEU A 157 -3.93 -3.95 1.56
CA LEU A 157 -2.93 -3.14 2.25
C LEU A 157 -3.08 -3.17 3.78
N THR A 158 -4.26 -3.51 4.28
CA THR A 158 -4.45 -3.86 5.69
C THR A 158 -3.70 -5.15 6.03
N ALA A 159 -3.82 -6.20 5.21
CA ALA A 159 -3.12 -7.47 5.44
C ALA A 159 -1.58 -7.30 5.44
N TRP A 160 -1.05 -6.44 4.57
CA TRP A 160 0.39 -6.14 4.51
C TRP A 160 0.92 -5.56 5.83
N LYS A 161 0.10 -4.84 6.57
CA LYS A 161 0.45 -4.21 7.84
C LYS A 161 0.12 -5.09 9.04
N LEU A 162 -1.08 -5.66 9.07
CA LEU A 162 -1.54 -6.46 10.21
C LEU A 162 -0.77 -7.78 10.36
N ALA A 163 -0.57 -8.50 9.25
CA ALA A 163 0.00 -9.83 9.33
C ALA A 163 1.42 -9.83 9.95
N PRO A 164 2.39 -9.01 9.50
CA PRO A 164 3.70 -8.95 10.12
C PRO A 164 3.68 -8.34 11.53
N ALA A 165 2.82 -7.32 11.79
CA ALA A 165 2.71 -6.69 13.10
C ALA A 165 2.26 -7.68 14.17
N LEU A 166 1.21 -8.45 13.89
CA LEU A 166 0.64 -9.45 14.81
C LEU A 166 1.56 -10.68 14.96
N ALA A 167 2.18 -11.15 13.87
CA ALA A 167 3.18 -12.21 13.93
C ALA A 167 4.32 -11.86 14.87
N ALA A 168 4.81 -10.62 14.79
CA ALA A 168 5.83 -10.08 15.67
C ALA A 168 5.38 -9.93 17.15
N GLY A 169 4.06 -9.95 17.43
CA GLY A 169 3.51 -9.85 18.78
C GLY A 169 3.08 -8.43 19.19
N ASN A 170 2.98 -7.50 18.23
CA ASN A 170 2.45 -6.16 18.50
C ASN A 170 0.93 -6.18 18.60
N THR A 171 0.35 -5.08 19.12
CA THR A 171 -1.07 -4.76 19.00
C THR A 171 -1.27 -3.65 17.97
N VAL A 172 -2.46 -3.56 17.37
CA VAL A 172 -2.70 -2.68 16.24
C VAL A 172 -3.95 -1.83 16.45
N VAL A 173 -3.82 -0.54 16.11
CA VAL A 173 -4.96 0.34 15.87
C VAL A 173 -4.98 0.63 14.36
N LEU A 174 -5.98 0.09 13.66
CA LEU A 174 -6.20 0.29 12.23
C LEU A 174 -7.08 1.52 12.01
N LYS A 175 -6.61 2.44 11.17
CA LYS A 175 -7.42 3.52 10.62
C LYS A 175 -7.51 3.38 9.09
N PRO A 176 -8.62 2.88 8.56
CA PRO A 176 -8.86 2.89 7.11
C PRO A 176 -9.07 4.33 6.61
N SER A 177 -8.92 4.52 5.30
CA SER A 177 -9.29 5.78 4.67
C SER A 177 -10.77 6.10 4.91
N GLU A 178 -11.08 7.37 5.12
CA GLU A 178 -12.45 7.86 5.24
C GLU A 178 -13.32 7.55 4.01
N PHE A 179 -12.71 7.38 2.85
CA PHE A 179 -13.42 7.07 1.61
C PHE A 179 -13.82 5.58 1.46
N THR A 180 -13.16 4.67 2.20
CA THR A 180 -13.34 3.22 2.03
C THR A 180 -13.20 2.48 3.36
N SER A 181 -14.01 2.86 4.32
CA SER A 181 -13.92 2.29 5.68
C SER A 181 -14.76 1.03 5.87
N ALA A 182 -15.79 0.81 5.05
CA ALA A 182 -16.77 -0.24 5.30
C ALA A 182 -16.16 -1.65 5.23
N SER A 183 -15.27 -1.91 4.28
CA SER A 183 -14.63 -3.23 4.16
C SER A 183 -13.77 -3.58 5.38
N ALA A 184 -13.08 -2.60 5.98
CA ALA A 184 -12.33 -2.81 7.22
C ALA A 184 -13.24 -3.17 8.41
N LEU A 185 -14.43 -2.56 8.49
CA LEU A 185 -15.43 -2.86 9.53
C LEU A 185 -16.11 -4.21 9.31
N GLU A 186 -16.31 -4.64 8.07
CA GLU A 186 -16.75 -6.02 7.77
C GLU A 186 -15.66 -7.05 8.09
N PHE A 187 -14.41 -6.77 7.75
CA PHE A 187 -13.25 -7.62 8.05
C PHE A 187 -13.09 -7.88 9.55
N VAL A 188 -13.33 -6.89 10.40
CA VAL A 188 -13.20 -7.04 11.87
C VAL A 188 -14.14 -8.10 12.44
N LYS A 189 -15.30 -8.38 11.83
CA LYS A 189 -16.16 -9.50 12.22
C LYS A 189 -15.43 -10.84 12.10
N LEU A 190 -14.51 -10.96 11.14
CA LEU A 190 -13.67 -12.15 10.97
C LEU A 190 -12.54 -12.21 12.01
N VAL A 191 -12.06 -11.07 12.48
CA VAL A 191 -11.09 -10.97 13.59
C VAL A 191 -11.71 -11.53 14.88
N GLU A 192 -12.95 -11.17 15.19
CA GLU A 192 -13.71 -11.74 16.32
C GLU A 192 -13.82 -13.26 16.20
N GLN A 193 -14.25 -13.75 15.04
CA GLN A 193 -14.44 -15.18 14.76
C GLN A 193 -13.12 -15.95 14.84
N ALA A 194 -11.99 -15.31 14.47
CA ALA A 194 -10.66 -15.89 14.60
C ALA A 194 -10.26 -16.11 16.06
N GLY A 195 -10.79 -15.30 16.99
CA GLY A 195 -10.56 -15.41 18.43
C GLY A 195 -9.32 -14.65 18.90
N PHE A 196 -8.96 -13.55 18.24
CA PHE A 196 -7.93 -12.65 18.77
C PHE A 196 -8.40 -12.07 20.11
N PRO A 197 -7.51 -11.97 21.13
CA PRO A 197 -7.87 -11.37 22.40
C PRO A 197 -8.35 -9.91 22.21
N ALA A 198 -9.29 -9.51 23.06
CA ALA A 198 -9.82 -8.15 23.08
C ALA A 198 -8.70 -7.10 23.13
N GLY A 199 -8.78 -6.05 22.32
CA GLY A 199 -7.81 -4.97 22.25
C GLY A 199 -6.54 -5.23 21.44
N VAL A 200 -6.30 -6.45 20.97
CA VAL A 200 -5.13 -6.76 20.08
C VAL A 200 -5.26 -6.08 18.74
N ILE A 201 -6.47 -6.05 18.19
CA ILE A 201 -6.81 -5.34 16.95
C ILE A 201 -7.97 -4.40 17.28
N ASN A 202 -7.80 -3.13 16.96
CA ASN A 202 -8.82 -2.10 17.12
C ASN A 202 -8.98 -1.37 15.79
N VAL A 203 -10.20 -0.96 15.44
CA VAL A 203 -10.48 -0.21 14.21
C VAL A 203 -11.20 1.07 14.58
N VAL A 204 -10.58 2.19 14.23
CA VAL A 204 -11.15 3.53 14.39
C VAL A 204 -11.29 4.19 13.03
N THR A 205 -12.45 4.81 12.79
CA THR A 205 -12.77 5.49 11.54
C THR A 205 -12.90 6.99 11.75
N GLY A 206 -12.78 7.78 10.69
CA GLY A 206 -12.85 9.23 10.73
C GLY A 206 -11.79 9.87 9.85
N PHE A 207 -11.73 11.20 9.88
CA PHE A 207 -10.84 11.97 9.03
C PHE A 207 -9.39 11.99 9.52
N GLY A 208 -8.45 12.19 8.57
CA GLY A 208 -7.01 12.14 8.86
C GLY A 208 -6.58 13.09 9.97
N LYS A 209 -7.10 14.32 10.01
CA LYS A 209 -6.79 15.31 11.05
C LYS A 209 -7.43 15.00 12.40
N GLU A 210 -8.62 14.39 12.41
CA GLU A 210 -9.43 14.17 13.62
C GLU A 210 -9.03 12.89 14.37
N VAL A 211 -8.62 11.83 13.65
CA VAL A 211 -8.25 10.52 14.19
C VAL A 211 -6.81 10.16 13.83
N GLY A 212 -6.41 10.35 12.57
CA GLY A 212 -5.10 9.92 12.08
C GLY A 212 -3.93 10.58 12.80
N MET A 213 -3.94 11.92 12.90
CA MET A 213 -2.87 12.65 13.60
C MET A 213 -2.82 12.34 15.10
N PRO A 214 -3.94 12.29 15.86
CA PRO A 214 -3.93 11.81 17.23
C PRO A 214 -3.31 10.41 17.39
N LEU A 215 -3.56 9.45 16.49
CA LEU A 215 -2.92 8.13 16.53
C LEU A 215 -1.40 8.24 16.33
N VAL A 216 -0.96 9.07 15.37
CA VAL A 216 0.47 9.26 15.06
C VAL A 216 1.20 9.91 16.24
N GLU A 217 0.61 10.93 16.85
CA GLU A 217 1.23 11.71 17.93
C GLU A 217 1.14 11.04 19.31
N HIS A 218 0.22 10.08 19.49
CA HIS A 218 -0.04 9.45 20.80
C HIS A 218 1.21 8.83 21.41
N ALA A 219 1.50 9.14 22.68
CA ALA A 219 2.74 8.73 23.36
C ALA A 219 2.97 7.20 23.41
N LEU A 220 1.90 6.41 23.45
CA LEU A 220 1.97 4.95 23.50
C LEU A 220 2.08 4.29 22.12
N THR A 221 1.87 5.02 21.04
CA THR A 221 2.13 4.54 19.68
C THR A 221 3.62 4.45 19.43
N ARG A 222 4.13 3.27 19.06
CA ARG A 222 5.57 3.00 18.90
C ARG A 222 5.99 2.88 17.43
N LYS A 223 5.06 2.49 16.55
CA LYS A 223 5.28 2.43 15.11
C LYS A 223 4.07 2.98 14.36
N ILE A 224 4.35 3.68 13.29
CA ILE A 224 3.35 4.05 12.28
C ILE A 224 3.64 3.26 11.01
N SER A 225 2.64 2.56 10.48
CA SER A 225 2.66 1.93 9.16
C SER A 225 1.61 2.61 8.30
N PHE A 226 2.05 3.44 7.37
CA PHE A 226 1.21 4.29 6.55
C PHE A 226 1.37 3.96 5.06
N THR A 227 0.26 3.90 4.35
CA THR A 227 0.24 3.93 2.88
C THR A 227 -0.69 5.05 2.42
N GLY A 228 -0.21 5.92 1.53
CA GLY A 228 -0.98 7.05 1.02
C GLY A 228 -0.15 8.06 0.22
N SER A 229 -0.56 9.33 0.21
CA SER A 229 0.15 10.38 -0.51
C SER A 229 1.50 10.74 0.14
N ASP A 230 2.46 11.15 -0.67
CA ASP A 230 3.77 11.65 -0.22
C ASP A 230 3.63 12.89 0.69
N THR A 231 2.69 13.76 0.40
CA THR A 231 2.41 14.94 1.23
C THR A 231 1.98 14.56 2.64
N THR A 232 1.05 13.60 2.79
CA THR A 232 0.63 13.08 4.09
C THR A 232 1.75 12.30 4.76
N GLY A 233 2.52 11.52 3.99
CA GLY A 233 3.67 10.78 4.49
C GLY A 233 4.73 11.68 5.13
N ARG A 234 5.02 12.86 4.54
CA ARG A 234 5.92 13.86 5.14
C ARG A 234 5.42 14.38 6.49
N ILE A 235 4.14 14.76 6.57
CA ILE A 235 3.52 15.24 7.81
C ILE A 235 3.59 14.16 8.90
N ILE A 236 3.28 12.92 8.56
CA ILE A 236 3.36 11.78 9.49
C ILE A 236 4.80 11.54 9.95
N ASN A 237 5.77 11.58 9.04
CA ASN A 237 7.19 11.37 9.37
C ASN A 237 7.73 12.43 10.31
N GLU A 238 7.41 13.70 10.06
CA GLU A 238 7.76 14.83 10.92
C GLU A 238 7.17 14.68 12.32
N ALA A 239 5.89 14.31 12.42
CA ALA A 239 5.25 14.08 13.72
C ALA A 239 5.82 12.87 14.45
N ALA A 240 6.10 11.77 13.75
CA ALA A 240 6.70 10.56 14.32
C ALA A 240 8.11 10.81 14.85
N ALA A 241 8.90 11.63 14.18
CA ALA A 241 10.27 11.98 14.56
C ALA A 241 10.34 12.65 15.94
N ARG A 242 9.34 13.45 16.32
CA ARG A 242 9.27 14.10 17.65
C ARG A 242 9.22 13.08 18.80
N GLY A 243 8.68 11.88 18.55
CA GLY A 243 8.56 10.81 19.56
C GLY A 243 9.53 9.65 19.32
N PHE A 244 10.51 9.78 18.41
CA PHE A 244 11.43 8.70 18.01
C PHE A 244 10.70 7.41 17.61
N LYS A 245 9.54 7.54 16.96
CA LYS A 245 8.71 6.41 16.55
C LYS A 245 9.25 5.82 15.26
N LYS A 246 9.22 4.50 15.15
CA LYS A 246 9.50 3.84 13.87
C LYS A 246 8.41 4.16 12.86
N VAL A 247 8.78 4.39 11.61
CA VAL A 247 7.85 4.57 10.49
C VAL A 247 8.08 3.52 9.43
N GLY A 248 7.00 3.11 8.77
CA GLY A 248 7.00 2.45 7.49
C GLY A 248 6.07 3.26 6.59
N LEU A 249 6.58 3.79 5.50
CA LEU A 249 5.85 4.71 4.61
C LEU A 249 5.86 4.12 3.21
N GLU A 250 4.69 3.79 2.68
CA GLU A 250 4.47 3.41 1.30
C GLU A 250 3.70 4.53 0.61
N LEU A 251 4.37 5.24 -0.28
CA LEU A 251 3.90 6.50 -0.82
C LEU A 251 3.65 6.41 -2.34
N GLY A 252 3.49 7.56 -2.97
CA GLY A 252 3.22 7.66 -4.39
C GLY A 252 4.35 7.20 -5.29
N GLY A 253 4.05 7.09 -6.57
CA GLY A 253 5.00 6.73 -7.61
C GLY A 253 4.74 7.45 -8.93
N LYS A 254 5.77 7.50 -9.77
CA LYS A 254 5.72 7.95 -11.17
C LYS A 254 6.53 6.96 -12.01
N SER A 255 6.12 5.71 -11.95
CA SER A 255 6.89 4.56 -12.41
C SER A 255 7.13 4.62 -13.92
N PRO A 256 8.38 4.46 -14.38
CA PRO A 256 8.69 4.30 -15.80
C PRO A 256 8.35 2.86 -16.23
N ASN A 257 7.77 2.73 -17.41
CA ASN A 257 7.57 1.47 -18.13
C ASN A 257 8.33 1.58 -19.46
N ILE A 258 9.49 0.91 -19.55
CA ILE A 258 10.53 1.14 -20.57
C ILE A 258 10.47 0.04 -21.59
N VAL A 259 10.29 0.38 -22.87
CA VAL A 259 10.19 -0.60 -23.96
C VAL A 259 11.30 -0.36 -24.99
N PHE A 260 12.20 -1.35 -25.09
CA PHE A 260 13.25 -1.37 -26.09
C PHE A 260 12.77 -1.99 -27.41
N GLU A 261 13.46 -1.70 -28.50
CA GLU A 261 13.10 -2.16 -29.86
C GLU A 261 13.09 -3.68 -30.03
N ASP A 262 13.85 -4.40 -29.21
CA ASP A 262 13.93 -5.86 -29.23
C ASP A 262 12.85 -6.56 -28.38
N ALA A 263 11.97 -5.80 -27.71
CA ALA A 263 10.88 -6.36 -26.92
C ALA A 263 9.88 -7.16 -27.78
N VAL A 264 9.21 -8.13 -27.15
CA VAL A 264 8.04 -8.77 -27.78
C VAL A 264 6.92 -7.72 -27.81
N MET A 265 6.66 -7.17 -28.99
CA MET A 265 5.79 -6.00 -29.19
C MET A 265 4.40 -6.18 -28.57
N GLU A 266 3.77 -7.32 -28.77
CA GLU A 266 2.40 -7.57 -28.28
C GLU A 266 2.36 -7.63 -26.76
N ASP A 267 3.31 -8.33 -26.14
CA ASP A 267 3.40 -8.45 -24.67
C ASP A 267 3.67 -7.07 -24.04
N ALA A 268 4.56 -6.28 -24.64
CA ALA A 268 4.88 -4.95 -24.17
C ALA A 268 3.70 -3.97 -24.29
N VAL A 269 2.90 -4.05 -25.37
CA VAL A 269 1.67 -3.27 -25.54
C VAL A 269 0.64 -3.67 -24.49
N ASN A 270 0.41 -4.97 -24.27
CA ASN A 270 -0.49 -5.46 -23.22
C ASN A 270 -0.01 -5.02 -21.82
N GLY A 271 1.30 -5.11 -21.56
CA GLY A 271 1.92 -4.65 -20.32
C GLY A 271 1.80 -3.15 -20.11
N ALA A 272 1.88 -2.35 -21.17
CA ALA A 272 1.68 -0.90 -21.09
C ALA A 272 0.22 -0.55 -20.78
N VAL A 273 -0.76 -1.20 -21.42
CA VAL A 273 -2.20 -0.99 -21.16
C VAL A 273 -2.56 -1.43 -19.74
N SER A 274 -2.16 -2.64 -19.34
CA SER A 274 -2.43 -3.14 -17.99
C SER A 274 -1.70 -2.32 -16.90
N GLY A 275 -0.51 -1.81 -17.21
CA GLY A 275 0.32 -1.00 -16.33
C GLY A 275 -0.34 0.29 -15.88
N ILE A 276 -1.20 0.88 -16.70
CA ILE A 276 -1.84 2.17 -16.40
C ILE A 276 -3.36 2.09 -16.29
N PHE A 277 -4.06 1.29 -17.13
CA PHE A 277 -5.52 1.32 -17.15
C PHE A 277 -6.17 0.30 -16.20
N ALA A 278 -5.48 -0.76 -15.82
CA ALA A 278 -5.95 -1.62 -14.74
C ALA A 278 -6.11 -0.81 -13.44
N ALA A 279 -7.15 -1.14 -12.67
CA ALA A 279 -7.57 -0.36 -11.50
C ALA A 279 -7.80 1.14 -11.81
N THR A 280 -8.14 1.48 -13.05
CA THR A 280 -8.35 2.86 -13.52
C THR A 280 -7.13 3.77 -13.21
N GLY A 281 -5.91 3.21 -13.25
CA GLY A 281 -4.66 3.92 -12.93
C GLY A 281 -4.48 4.28 -11.45
N GLN A 282 -5.36 3.81 -10.57
CA GLN A 282 -5.36 4.16 -9.15
C GLN A 282 -4.51 3.19 -8.33
N THR A 283 -3.28 2.97 -8.77
CA THR A 283 -2.28 2.19 -8.05
C THR A 283 -0.96 2.97 -7.97
N CYS A 284 -0.29 2.86 -6.82
CA CYS A 284 0.99 3.52 -6.58
C CYS A 284 2.09 3.08 -7.57
N ILE A 285 1.99 1.86 -8.08
CA ILE A 285 2.92 1.28 -9.07
C ILE A 285 2.48 1.51 -10.52
N ALA A 286 1.48 2.35 -10.80
CA ALA A 286 1.03 2.57 -12.18
C ALA A 286 2.17 3.02 -13.09
N GLY A 287 2.34 2.34 -14.22
CA GLY A 287 3.34 2.64 -15.25
C GLY A 287 2.98 3.88 -16.07
N SER A 288 2.79 5.00 -15.38
CA SER A 288 2.22 6.24 -15.94
C SER A 288 3.17 7.02 -16.86
N ARG A 289 4.48 6.70 -16.84
CA ARG A 289 5.46 7.15 -17.84
C ARG A 289 5.85 5.97 -18.70
N LEU A 290 5.34 5.91 -19.94
CA LEU A 290 5.76 4.92 -20.94
C LEU A 290 6.95 5.49 -21.72
N LEU A 291 8.13 4.92 -21.51
CA LEU A 291 9.33 5.28 -22.25
C LEU A 291 9.46 4.34 -23.44
N LEU A 292 9.44 4.89 -24.64
CA LEU A 292 9.54 4.12 -25.90
C LEU A 292 10.84 4.45 -26.64
N GLN A 293 11.59 3.42 -27.04
CA GLN A 293 12.73 3.64 -27.97
C GLN A 293 12.24 4.25 -29.28
N GLU A 294 12.94 5.28 -29.78
CA GLU A 294 12.52 6.08 -30.93
C GLU A 294 12.19 5.20 -32.17
N SER A 295 12.98 4.15 -32.40
CA SER A 295 12.81 3.25 -33.57
C SER A 295 11.47 2.52 -33.63
N ILE A 296 10.80 2.32 -32.49
CA ILE A 296 9.51 1.59 -32.42
C ILE A 296 8.33 2.50 -32.05
N HIS A 297 8.57 3.79 -31.80
CA HIS A 297 7.61 4.71 -31.21
C HIS A 297 6.27 4.71 -31.94
N ASP A 298 6.25 4.97 -33.23
CA ASP A 298 4.99 5.19 -33.97
C ASP A 298 4.19 3.88 -34.15
N GLU A 299 4.86 2.76 -34.39
CA GLU A 299 4.21 1.44 -34.49
C GLU A 299 3.62 1.05 -33.13
N PHE A 300 4.39 1.24 -32.05
CA PHE A 300 3.92 0.92 -30.70
C PHE A 300 2.71 1.77 -30.32
N VAL A 301 2.78 3.09 -30.50
CA VAL A 301 1.67 4.01 -30.22
C VAL A 301 0.42 3.63 -31.00
N LYS A 302 0.53 3.28 -32.28
CA LYS A 302 -0.60 2.82 -33.10
C LYS A 302 -1.28 1.58 -32.50
N LYS A 303 -0.50 0.56 -32.08
CA LYS A 303 -1.03 -0.68 -31.46
C LYS A 303 -1.64 -0.39 -30.08
N LEU A 304 -0.96 0.42 -29.26
CA LEU A 304 -1.43 0.83 -27.95
C LEU A 304 -2.79 1.54 -28.02
N LEU A 305 -2.94 2.51 -28.94
CA LEU A 305 -4.19 3.22 -29.15
C LEU A 305 -5.30 2.30 -29.63
N ALA A 306 -5.00 1.36 -30.54
CA ALA A 306 -5.96 0.39 -31.01
C ALA A 306 -6.51 -0.47 -29.87
N LEU A 307 -5.62 -0.97 -28.99
CA LEU A 307 -6.02 -1.76 -27.83
C LEU A 307 -6.77 -0.92 -26.79
N ALA A 308 -6.27 0.26 -26.43
CA ALA A 308 -6.89 1.11 -25.41
C ALA A 308 -8.32 1.56 -25.77
N LYS A 309 -8.61 1.74 -27.06
CA LYS A 309 -9.95 2.08 -27.57
C LYS A 309 -10.99 0.98 -27.36
N THR A 310 -10.57 -0.27 -27.18
CA THR A 310 -11.50 -1.40 -26.96
C THR A 310 -12.01 -1.49 -25.52
N ALA A 311 -11.49 -0.66 -24.60
CA ALA A 311 -11.82 -0.70 -23.18
C ALA A 311 -13.32 -0.51 -22.93
N LYS A 312 -13.94 -1.49 -22.31
CA LYS A 312 -15.34 -1.46 -21.86
C LYS A 312 -15.43 -0.76 -20.52
N MET A 313 -16.08 0.39 -20.49
CA MET A 313 -16.35 1.14 -19.26
C MET A 313 -17.78 0.86 -18.78
N GLY A 314 -18.02 0.90 -17.49
CA GLY A 314 -19.38 0.71 -16.96
C GLY A 314 -19.43 0.29 -15.49
N ASN A 315 -20.52 -0.38 -15.12
CA ASN A 315 -20.74 -0.85 -13.76
C ASN A 315 -19.61 -1.78 -13.29
N PRO A 316 -18.86 -1.43 -12.23
CA PRO A 316 -17.73 -2.23 -11.74
C PRO A 316 -18.15 -3.60 -11.19
N MET A 317 -19.42 -3.80 -10.85
CA MET A 317 -19.96 -5.11 -10.46
C MET A 317 -20.16 -6.06 -11.63
N ASN A 318 -20.14 -5.57 -12.88
CA ASN A 318 -20.26 -6.40 -14.07
C ASN A 318 -18.85 -6.93 -14.46
N LEU A 319 -18.73 -8.26 -14.56
CA LEU A 319 -17.45 -8.92 -14.91
C LEU A 319 -16.93 -8.57 -16.33
N GLU A 320 -17.80 -8.07 -17.23
CA GLU A 320 -17.40 -7.59 -18.55
C GLU A 320 -16.77 -6.18 -18.54
N THR A 321 -16.92 -5.43 -17.45
CA THR A 321 -16.33 -4.10 -17.33
C THR A 321 -14.81 -4.20 -17.15
N GLN A 322 -14.07 -3.37 -17.89
CA GLN A 322 -12.61 -3.34 -17.92
C GLN A 322 -12.02 -2.06 -17.32
N VAL A 323 -12.78 -0.97 -17.28
CA VAL A 323 -12.40 0.30 -16.68
C VAL A 323 -13.57 0.83 -15.83
N GLY A 324 -13.34 0.92 -14.53
CA GLY A 324 -14.29 1.43 -13.55
C GLY A 324 -14.19 2.95 -13.33
N PRO A 325 -14.97 3.49 -12.37
CA PRO A 325 -14.89 4.90 -12.00
C PRO A 325 -13.61 5.24 -11.22
N VAL A 326 -13.34 6.53 -11.09
CA VAL A 326 -12.41 7.07 -10.10
C VAL A 326 -13.08 7.01 -8.72
N THR A 327 -12.34 6.59 -7.71
CA THR A 327 -12.90 6.25 -6.39
C THR A 327 -13.56 7.43 -5.67
N THR A 328 -13.00 8.63 -5.77
CA THR A 328 -13.51 9.79 -5.03
C THR A 328 -13.70 10.99 -5.94
N ARG A 329 -14.68 11.83 -5.61
CA ARG A 329 -14.91 13.08 -6.36
C ARG A 329 -13.69 14.01 -6.36
N PRO A 330 -12.98 14.25 -5.24
CA PRO A 330 -11.76 15.05 -5.27
C PRO A 330 -10.67 14.46 -6.17
N GLN A 331 -10.52 13.12 -6.21
CA GLN A 331 -9.55 12.47 -7.08
C GLN A 331 -9.96 12.58 -8.56
N TYR A 332 -11.25 12.48 -8.87
CA TYR A 332 -11.78 12.68 -10.20
C TYR A 332 -11.47 14.10 -10.72
N GLU A 333 -11.73 15.13 -9.90
CA GLU A 333 -11.42 16.52 -10.21
C GLU A 333 -9.91 16.74 -10.40
N LYS A 334 -9.08 16.12 -9.54
CA LYS A 334 -7.62 16.13 -9.67
C LYS A 334 -7.16 15.54 -11.00
N VAL A 335 -7.68 14.39 -11.42
CA VAL A 335 -7.30 13.74 -12.68
C VAL A 335 -7.62 14.66 -13.86
N LEU A 336 -8.81 15.26 -13.89
CA LEU A 336 -9.21 16.19 -14.95
C LEU A 336 -8.30 17.43 -14.99
N SER A 337 -7.95 17.99 -13.84
CA SER A 337 -7.03 19.13 -13.78
C SER A 337 -5.65 18.81 -14.34
N TYR A 338 -5.11 17.61 -14.10
CA TYR A 338 -3.84 17.20 -14.70
C TYR A 338 -3.91 16.96 -16.21
N ILE A 339 -5.05 16.52 -16.73
CA ILE A 339 -5.29 16.43 -18.17
C ILE A 339 -5.20 17.84 -18.81
N ASP A 340 -5.77 18.84 -18.16
CA ASP A 340 -5.69 20.22 -18.63
C ASP A 340 -4.29 20.81 -18.50
N VAL A 341 -3.57 20.49 -17.41
CA VAL A 341 -2.14 20.86 -17.24
C VAL A 341 -1.31 20.27 -18.38
N ALA A 342 -1.47 18.98 -18.70
CA ALA A 342 -0.72 18.34 -19.80
C ALA A 342 -0.95 19.04 -21.14
N LYS A 343 -2.22 19.38 -21.46
CA LYS A 343 -2.56 20.13 -22.69
C LYS A 343 -1.91 21.51 -22.70
N SER A 344 -1.94 22.23 -21.56
CA SER A 344 -1.38 23.58 -21.46
C SER A 344 0.15 23.60 -21.54
N GLU A 345 0.82 22.53 -21.12
CA GLU A 345 2.27 22.36 -21.25
C GLU A 345 2.70 21.85 -22.64
N GLY A 346 1.77 21.59 -23.56
CA GLY A 346 2.04 21.26 -24.95
C GLY A 346 2.09 19.74 -25.25
N ALA A 347 1.71 18.88 -24.31
CA ALA A 347 1.55 17.44 -24.57
C ALA A 347 0.42 17.20 -25.59
N LYS A 348 0.63 16.26 -26.50
CA LYS A 348 -0.30 15.96 -27.61
C LYS A 348 -1.28 14.85 -27.19
N LEU A 349 -2.56 15.21 -27.05
CA LEU A 349 -3.61 14.25 -26.75
C LEU A 349 -3.84 13.28 -27.93
N GLN A 350 -3.77 11.99 -27.67
CA GLN A 350 -4.01 10.94 -28.66
C GLN A 350 -5.30 10.16 -28.42
N LEU A 351 -5.73 10.06 -27.15
CA LEU A 351 -6.95 9.34 -26.75
C LEU A 351 -7.53 9.97 -25.48
N GLY A 352 -8.85 9.96 -25.32
CA GLY A 352 -9.56 10.41 -24.12
C GLY A 352 -9.47 11.92 -23.89
N GLY A 353 -8.98 12.31 -22.73
CA GLY A 353 -8.70 13.73 -22.41
C GLY A 353 -9.84 14.47 -21.75
N GLY A 354 -10.74 13.76 -21.04
CA GLY A 354 -11.86 14.37 -20.30
C GLY A 354 -12.74 13.36 -19.57
N PRO A 355 -13.87 13.83 -19.05
CA PRO A 355 -14.85 12.95 -18.41
C PRO A 355 -15.48 12.00 -19.43
N ALA A 356 -15.71 10.75 -19.02
CA ALA A 356 -16.42 9.80 -19.86
C ALA A 356 -17.93 10.10 -19.82
N LYS A 357 -18.50 10.34 -21.02
CA LYS A 357 -19.93 10.61 -21.21
C LYS A 357 -20.62 9.43 -21.92
N ARG A 358 -20.35 8.22 -21.44
CA ARG A 358 -20.94 6.97 -22.01
C ARG A 358 -22.17 6.60 -21.18
N PRO A 359 -23.27 6.11 -21.80
CA PRO A 359 -24.47 5.71 -21.07
C PRO A 359 -24.17 4.66 -19.99
N GLU A 360 -23.22 3.76 -20.21
CA GLU A 360 -22.84 2.67 -19.33
C GLU A 360 -22.13 3.16 -18.07
N CYS A 361 -21.61 4.40 -18.06
CA CYS A 361 -20.95 5.02 -16.91
C CYS A 361 -21.94 5.63 -15.90
N GLY A 362 -23.21 5.73 -16.24
CA GLY A 362 -24.25 6.28 -15.36
C GLY A 362 -23.91 7.70 -14.89
N THR A 363 -24.07 7.94 -13.57
CA THR A 363 -23.76 9.20 -12.90
C THR A 363 -22.40 9.19 -12.19
N GLY A 364 -21.62 8.11 -12.34
CA GLY A 364 -20.35 7.90 -11.65
C GLY A 364 -19.21 8.83 -12.11
N TRP A 365 -18.13 8.78 -11.36
CA TRP A 365 -16.94 9.63 -11.61
C TRP A 365 -15.99 8.98 -12.60
N PHE A 366 -16.33 8.96 -13.87
CA PHE A 366 -15.56 8.31 -14.92
C PHE A 366 -14.70 9.28 -15.73
N VAL A 367 -13.43 8.89 -15.94
CA VAL A 367 -12.48 9.56 -16.84
C VAL A 367 -12.14 8.62 -17.97
N GLU A 368 -12.19 9.11 -19.21
CA GLU A 368 -11.76 8.34 -20.38
C GLU A 368 -10.29 7.90 -20.24
N PRO A 369 -9.94 6.66 -20.60
CA PRO A 369 -8.55 6.27 -20.77
C PRO A 369 -7.82 7.31 -21.64
N THR A 370 -6.83 7.97 -21.03
CA THR A 370 -6.20 9.15 -21.63
C THR A 370 -4.73 8.88 -21.95
N ILE A 371 -4.31 9.18 -23.18
CA ILE A 371 -2.95 8.97 -23.66
C ILE A 371 -2.41 10.26 -24.27
N PHE A 372 -1.24 10.68 -23.78
CA PHE A 372 -0.48 11.80 -24.32
C PHE A 372 0.83 11.33 -24.94
N THR A 373 1.20 11.92 -26.11
CA THR A 373 2.51 11.84 -26.73
C THR A 373 3.19 13.20 -26.73
N GLY A 374 4.45 13.26 -27.16
CA GLY A 374 5.22 14.51 -27.17
C GLY A 374 5.42 15.08 -25.76
N VAL A 375 5.46 14.20 -24.77
CA VAL A 375 5.69 14.58 -23.37
C VAL A 375 7.20 14.72 -23.13
N ASP A 376 7.62 15.89 -22.64
CA ASP A 376 8.97 16.10 -22.08
C ASP A 376 8.94 15.68 -20.60
N ASN A 377 10.02 15.00 -20.14
CA ASN A 377 10.10 14.51 -18.77
C ASN A 377 10.00 15.63 -17.71
N ARG A 378 10.27 16.89 -18.08
CA ARG A 378 10.13 18.06 -17.19
C ARG A 378 8.70 18.56 -17.02
N MET A 379 7.76 18.12 -17.87
CA MET A 379 6.34 18.46 -17.74
C MET A 379 5.77 17.91 -16.43
N ARG A 380 4.88 18.62 -15.79
CA ARG A 380 4.23 18.22 -14.53
C ARG A 380 3.54 16.87 -14.66
N ILE A 381 2.94 16.60 -15.84
CA ILE A 381 2.29 15.32 -16.10
C ILE A 381 3.28 14.14 -16.06
N ALA A 382 4.58 14.37 -16.28
CA ALA A 382 5.63 13.37 -16.19
C ALA A 382 6.31 13.29 -14.81
N GLN A 383 6.20 14.34 -13.98
CA GLN A 383 6.87 14.43 -12.68
C GLN A 383 5.94 14.18 -11.49
N GLU A 384 4.66 14.54 -11.60
CA GLU A 384 3.71 14.49 -10.50
C GLU A 384 2.75 13.30 -10.64
N GLU A 385 2.36 12.71 -9.51
CA GLU A 385 1.45 11.58 -9.48
C GLU A 385 0.00 12.00 -9.75
N VAL A 386 -0.54 11.57 -10.89
CA VAL A 386 -1.95 11.82 -11.26
C VAL A 386 -2.90 10.90 -10.51
N PHE A 387 -2.52 9.61 -10.39
CA PHE A 387 -3.30 8.54 -9.76
C PHE A 387 -4.67 8.33 -10.44
N GLY A 388 -4.63 8.18 -11.76
CA GLY A 388 -5.79 8.00 -12.63
C GLY A 388 -5.40 7.43 -13.99
N PRO A 389 -6.36 7.20 -14.90
CA PRO A 389 -6.13 6.52 -16.18
C PRO A 389 -5.46 7.43 -17.23
N VAL A 390 -4.28 7.96 -16.92
CA VAL A 390 -3.56 8.94 -17.74
C VAL A 390 -2.13 8.44 -17.99
N LEU A 391 -1.80 8.20 -19.26
CA LEU A 391 -0.51 7.73 -19.73
C LEU A 391 0.27 8.84 -20.44
N SER A 392 1.53 9.01 -20.06
CA SER A 392 2.48 9.92 -20.69
C SER A 392 3.54 9.13 -21.46
N ILE A 393 3.65 9.35 -22.76
CA ILE A 393 4.62 8.67 -23.64
C ILE A 393 5.80 9.60 -23.91
N ILE A 394 6.99 9.12 -23.56
CA ILE A 394 8.27 9.85 -23.68
C ILE A 394 9.20 9.01 -24.57
N PRO A 395 9.72 9.52 -25.68
CA PRO A 395 10.70 8.80 -26.50
C PRO A 395 12.07 8.84 -25.83
N PHE A 396 12.89 7.80 -26.09
CA PHE A 396 14.30 7.74 -25.72
C PHE A 396 15.13 7.15 -26.86
N LYS A 397 16.43 7.48 -26.88
CA LYS A 397 17.36 7.09 -27.96
C LYS A 397 18.00 5.73 -27.72
N ASP A 398 18.61 5.57 -26.55
CA ASP A 398 19.42 4.41 -26.18
C ASP A 398 19.27 4.09 -24.69
N GLU A 399 20.00 3.07 -24.22
CA GLU A 399 19.95 2.57 -22.84
C GLU A 399 20.32 3.66 -21.81
N GLU A 400 21.31 4.50 -22.10
CA GLU A 400 21.73 5.57 -21.20
C GLU A 400 20.70 6.68 -21.09
N ASP A 401 20.06 7.04 -22.21
CA ASP A 401 18.99 8.03 -22.23
C ASP A 401 17.73 7.51 -21.52
N ALA A 402 17.38 6.24 -21.71
CA ALA A 402 16.29 5.59 -20.97
C ALA A 402 16.52 5.64 -19.45
N LEU A 403 17.73 5.31 -19.00
CA LEU A 403 18.10 5.35 -17.58
C LEU A 403 18.05 6.78 -17.02
N ARG A 404 18.58 7.74 -17.77
CA ARG A 404 18.54 9.15 -17.38
C ARG A 404 17.10 9.62 -17.17
N ILE A 405 16.22 9.37 -18.14
CA ILE A 405 14.79 9.76 -18.05
C ILE A 405 14.09 8.98 -16.93
N ALA A 406 14.33 7.68 -16.80
CA ALA A 406 13.71 6.85 -15.78
C ALA A 406 14.00 7.36 -14.36
N ASN A 407 15.25 7.73 -14.11
CA ASN A 407 15.73 8.15 -12.79
C ASN A 407 15.51 9.64 -12.48
N ASP A 408 15.25 10.48 -13.50
CA ASP A 408 15.00 11.91 -13.36
C ASP A 408 13.54 12.18 -12.94
N VAL A 409 13.23 11.75 -11.75
CA VAL A 409 11.97 11.98 -11.04
C VAL A 409 12.21 11.80 -9.53
N ARG A 410 11.45 12.48 -8.70
CA ARG A 410 11.59 12.38 -7.23
C ARG A 410 11.11 11.05 -6.64
N PHE A 411 10.33 10.28 -7.38
CA PHE A 411 9.80 8.98 -6.99
C PHE A 411 10.69 7.81 -7.42
N GLY A 412 10.53 6.66 -6.76
CA GLY A 412 11.24 5.43 -7.09
C GLY A 412 10.53 4.20 -6.51
N LEU A 413 9.23 3.99 -6.82
CA LEU A 413 8.49 2.84 -6.29
C LEU A 413 8.64 1.60 -7.17
N GLY A 414 8.28 1.70 -8.44
CA GLY A 414 8.34 0.60 -9.40
C GLY A 414 8.91 1.04 -10.75
N ALA A 415 9.34 0.07 -11.55
CA ALA A 415 9.74 0.25 -12.95
C ALA A 415 9.53 -1.02 -13.75
N GLY A 416 9.13 -0.89 -15.02
CA GLY A 416 9.07 -1.99 -15.99
C GLY A 416 10.14 -1.87 -17.06
N VAL A 417 10.70 -2.99 -17.51
CA VAL A 417 11.66 -3.07 -18.62
C VAL A 417 11.26 -4.20 -19.55
N TRP A 418 11.11 -3.88 -20.83
CA TRP A 418 10.75 -4.84 -21.87
C TRP A 418 11.89 -4.97 -22.86
N THR A 419 12.55 -6.13 -22.88
CA THR A 419 13.70 -6.44 -23.74
C THR A 419 13.91 -7.95 -23.81
N ARG A 420 14.46 -8.45 -24.91
CA ARG A 420 14.92 -9.85 -25.04
C ARG A 420 16.39 -10.02 -24.72
N ASP A 421 17.13 -8.92 -24.57
CA ASP A 421 18.55 -8.93 -24.19
C ASP A 421 18.67 -9.08 -22.66
N VAL A 422 19.13 -10.25 -22.21
CA VAL A 422 19.32 -10.54 -20.78
C VAL A 422 20.39 -9.65 -20.15
N GLY A 423 21.44 -9.27 -20.89
CA GLY A 423 22.47 -8.36 -20.41
C GLY A 423 21.93 -6.97 -20.14
N ARG A 424 21.09 -6.45 -21.05
CA ARG A 424 20.36 -5.18 -20.85
C ARG A 424 19.41 -5.27 -19.67
N ALA A 425 18.64 -6.35 -19.55
CA ALA A 425 17.74 -6.56 -18.43
C ALA A 425 18.45 -6.46 -17.08
N ILE A 426 19.62 -7.09 -16.95
CA ILE A 426 20.45 -7.03 -15.74
C ILE A 426 20.96 -5.60 -15.50
N ARG A 427 21.62 -4.97 -16.47
CA ARG A 427 22.16 -3.60 -16.34
C ARG A 427 21.07 -2.58 -15.97
N MET A 428 19.90 -2.67 -16.62
CA MET A 428 18.75 -1.80 -16.31
C MET A 428 18.24 -2.03 -14.89
N SER A 429 18.08 -3.28 -14.45
CA SER A 429 17.59 -3.60 -13.10
C SER A 429 18.55 -3.11 -11.99
N GLU A 430 19.85 -3.11 -12.23
CA GLU A 430 20.86 -2.62 -11.28
C GLU A 430 20.89 -1.08 -11.19
N ARG A 431 20.60 -0.38 -12.29
CA ARG A 431 20.81 1.07 -12.41
C ARG A 431 19.54 1.90 -12.25
N ILE A 432 18.36 1.29 -12.39
CA ILE A 432 17.08 1.97 -12.14
C ILE A 432 16.89 2.18 -10.64
N GLN A 433 16.60 3.42 -10.24
CA GLN A 433 16.40 3.82 -8.84
C GLN A 433 14.94 3.59 -8.41
N SER A 434 14.52 2.33 -8.34
CA SER A 434 13.20 1.91 -7.89
C SER A 434 13.30 0.73 -6.95
N GLY A 435 12.34 0.64 -6.02
CA GLY A 435 12.27 -0.46 -5.05
C GLY A 435 11.89 -1.80 -5.67
N THR A 436 11.16 -1.78 -6.80
CA THR A 436 10.81 -2.96 -7.59
C THR A 436 11.07 -2.70 -9.06
N VAL A 437 11.75 -3.64 -9.74
CA VAL A 437 11.94 -3.62 -11.19
C VAL A 437 11.40 -4.92 -11.79
N TRP A 438 10.47 -4.80 -12.71
CA TRP A 438 9.91 -5.93 -13.45
C TRP A 438 10.56 -6.01 -14.83
N VAL A 439 10.91 -7.22 -15.26
CA VAL A 439 11.43 -7.47 -16.62
C VAL A 439 10.44 -8.36 -17.37
N ASN A 440 9.99 -7.91 -18.53
CA ASN A 440 9.01 -8.59 -19.40
C ASN A 440 7.70 -8.97 -18.69
N THR A 441 7.35 -8.22 -17.66
CA THR A 441 6.08 -8.28 -16.91
C THR A 441 5.86 -6.95 -16.21
N TYR A 442 4.66 -6.72 -15.69
CA TYR A 442 4.35 -5.51 -14.91
C TYR A 442 3.34 -5.80 -13.80
N ARG A 443 3.43 -5.09 -12.65
CA ARG A 443 2.53 -5.15 -11.49
C ARG A 443 2.52 -6.48 -10.71
N ALA A 444 3.42 -7.40 -10.96
CA ALA A 444 3.52 -8.62 -10.16
C ALA A 444 3.95 -8.27 -8.72
N VAL A 445 3.16 -8.68 -7.73
CA VAL A 445 3.46 -8.55 -6.30
C VAL A 445 3.27 -9.87 -5.60
N SER A 446 4.04 -10.10 -4.53
CA SER A 446 3.97 -11.31 -3.74
C SER A 446 4.20 -11.00 -2.26
N PHE A 447 3.52 -11.76 -1.40
CA PHE A 447 3.78 -11.74 0.04
C PHE A 447 5.23 -12.16 0.40
N MET A 448 5.89 -12.91 -0.48
CA MET A 448 7.27 -13.39 -0.30
C MET A 448 8.35 -12.39 -0.75
N SER A 449 7.99 -11.43 -1.61
CA SER A 449 8.94 -10.48 -2.18
C SER A 449 8.88 -9.15 -1.45
N PRO A 450 9.99 -8.58 -1.00
CA PRO A 450 10.00 -7.26 -0.38
C PRO A 450 9.41 -6.20 -1.34
N PHE A 451 8.64 -5.28 -0.77
CA PHE A 451 8.03 -4.17 -1.48
C PHE A 451 8.30 -2.85 -0.74
N GLY A 452 8.56 -1.78 -1.47
CA GLY A 452 8.75 -0.45 -0.91
C GLY A 452 9.53 0.47 -1.83
N GLY A 453 9.45 1.78 -1.55
CA GLY A 453 9.98 2.81 -2.40
C GLY A 453 11.45 3.17 -2.15
N TYR A 454 12.06 3.76 -3.17
CA TYR A 454 13.25 4.60 -3.09
C TYR A 454 12.80 6.07 -3.08
N LYS A 455 13.70 6.99 -2.75
CA LYS A 455 13.48 8.45 -2.80
C LYS A 455 12.17 8.83 -2.05
N ASP A 456 11.32 9.67 -2.67
CA ASP A 456 10.06 10.14 -2.10
C ASP A 456 8.92 9.09 -2.15
N SER A 457 9.17 7.89 -2.65
CA SER A 457 8.17 6.82 -2.67
C SER A 457 8.05 6.04 -1.37
N GLY A 458 8.95 6.25 -0.39
CA GLY A 458 8.75 5.67 0.92
C GLY A 458 9.99 5.36 1.73
N VAL A 459 9.74 4.82 2.93
CA VAL A 459 10.76 4.40 3.91
C VAL A 459 10.37 3.05 4.50
N GLY A 460 11.32 2.13 4.61
CA GLY A 460 11.08 0.76 5.07
C GLY A 460 10.66 -0.16 3.93
N ARG A 461 10.30 -1.40 4.30
CA ARG A 461 9.81 -2.41 3.36
C ARG A 461 8.63 -3.16 3.95
N GLU A 462 7.65 -3.41 3.11
CA GLU A 462 6.55 -4.33 3.37
C GLU A 462 6.80 -5.65 2.61
N ASN A 463 6.12 -6.72 3.00
CA ASN A 463 6.26 -8.07 2.42
C ASN A 463 7.66 -8.69 2.55
N GLY A 464 7.75 -9.95 2.17
CA GLY A 464 8.98 -10.71 2.32
C GLY A 464 9.32 -11.01 3.78
N GLN A 465 10.31 -11.88 3.98
CA GLN A 465 10.72 -12.33 5.30
C GLN A 465 11.23 -11.19 6.20
N SER A 466 11.89 -10.20 5.62
CA SER A 466 12.47 -9.07 6.37
C SER A 466 11.43 -8.13 6.95
N ALA A 467 10.21 -8.09 6.40
CA ALA A 467 9.17 -7.16 6.86
C ALA A 467 8.77 -7.38 8.33
N ILE A 468 8.90 -8.60 8.87
CA ILE A 468 8.59 -8.85 10.28
C ILE A 468 9.52 -8.07 11.22
N TYR A 469 10.79 -7.85 10.82
CA TYR A 469 11.79 -7.10 11.61
C TYR A 469 11.51 -5.59 11.66
N GLU A 470 10.70 -5.07 10.73
CA GLU A 470 10.20 -3.69 10.80
C GLU A 470 9.30 -3.45 12.03
N TYR A 471 8.72 -4.51 12.60
CA TYR A 471 7.83 -4.50 13.76
C TYR A 471 8.49 -4.96 15.05
N LEU A 472 9.82 -5.11 15.03
CA LEU A 472 10.61 -5.65 16.13
C LEU A 472 11.73 -4.67 16.52
N GLN A 473 12.22 -4.81 17.74
CA GLN A 473 13.46 -4.19 18.23
C GLN A 473 14.39 -5.26 18.81
N MET A 474 15.69 -5.10 18.53
CA MET A 474 16.69 -6.05 19.00
C MET A 474 17.26 -5.60 20.35
N LYS A 475 17.36 -6.54 21.29
CA LYS A 475 18.01 -6.39 22.59
C LYS A 475 19.27 -7.24 22.64
N SER A 476 20.39 -6.70 23.13
CA SER A 476 21.59 -7.44 23.46
C SER A 476 21.62 -7.75 24.96
N VAL A 477 21.81 -9.01 25.33
CA VAL A 477 21.84 -9.46 26.72
C VAL A 477 23.24 -9.94 27.06
N TRP A 478 23.84 -9.38 28.10
CA TRP A 478 25.17 -9.73 28.60
C TRP A 478 25.06 -10.43 29.95
N ILE A 479 25.65 -11.60 30.04
CA ILE A 479 25.72 -12.38 31.27
C ILE A 479 27.18 -12.52 31.65
N ASN A 480 27.55 -12.08 32.86
CA ASN A 480 28.87 -12.36 33.41
C ASN A 480 28.89 -13.82 33.88
N SER A 481 29.72 -14.64 33.25
CA SER A 481 29.88 -16.07 33.54
C SER A 481 31.19 -16.41 34.26
N GLY A 482 31.84 -15.41 34.86
CA GLY A 482 33.10 -15.61 35.63
C GLY A 482 34.16 -14.52 35.45
N ALA A 483 33.83 -13.44 34.74
CA ALA A 483 34.74 -12.28 34.70
C ALA A 483 34.74 -11.54 36.06
N LYS A 484 35.92 -11.18 36.54
CA LYS A 484 36.06 -10.38 37.77
C LYS A 484 35.59 -8.95 37.52
N THR A 485 34.66 -8.47 38.33
CA THR A 485 34.27 -7.06 38.32
C THR A 485 35.31 -6.26 39.11
N GLY A 486 36.08 -5.45 38.43
CA GLY A 486 37.08 -4.58 39.04
C GLY A 486 36.46 -3.38 39.74
N ASN A 487 37.25 -2.69 40.57
CA ASN A 487 36.83 -1.40 41.15
C ASN A 487 36.79 -0.35 40.01
N PRO A 488 35.62 0.28 39.74
CA PRO A 488 35.48 1.23 38.64
C PRO A 488 36.27 2.53 38.84
N PHE A 489 36.68 2.82 40.08
CA PHE A 489 37.46 4.02 40.41
C PHE A 489 38.96 3.80 40.29
N VAL A 490 39.43 2.58 39.99
CA VAL A 490 40.81 2.24 39.74
C VAL A 490 40.97 1.96 38.24
N MET A 491 41.34 2.99 37.49
CA MET A 491 41.76 2.78 36.11
C MET A 491 43.14 2.11 36.09
N ARG A 492 43.24 0.95 35.44
CA ARG A 492 44.48 0.23 35.15
C ARG A 492 44.80 0.34 33.65
#